data_2bdd4c111a4e9ca7b2dfcc15ca02031e
#
_entry.id   2bdd4c111a4e9ca7b2dfcc15ca02031e
#
_cell.length_a   1.000
_cell.length_b   1.000
_cell.length_c   1.000
_cell.angle_alpha   90.00
_cell.angle_beta   90.00
_cell.angle_gamma   90.00
#
_symmetry.space_group_name_H-M   'P 1'
#
loop_
_entity.id
_entity.type
_entity.pdbx_description
1 polymer ?
#
loop_
_entity_poly.entity_id
_entity_poly.type
_entity_poly.pdbx_seq_one_letter_code
_entity_poly.pdbx_strand_id
1 'polypeptide(L)'
;MDIHTRLSPRAHQCIFLSAALVPATAIADDTTARPENYCSWEVVDYAIEKPLCGLSGAAQRGKKIVSDSHLGNCLACHQLPIRGIDADGTIGPSLLGSASRFSEPQIRVRIVDTRNINPMSIMPGFYRDPRLINRPGKPYRGKTFLSAQQVEDVIAYLVTLK
;
A
#
# COMPACT_ATOMS: atom_id res chain seq x y z
N MET A 1 38.35 -58.26 72.56
CA MET A 1 36.94 -57.78 72.53
C MET A 1 36.87 -56.75 71.35
N ASP A 2 36.67 -57.32 70.17
CA ASP A 2 36.78 -56.55 68.92
C ASP A 2 35.41 -56.05 68.49
N ILE A 3 35.31 -54.72 68.25
CA ILE A 3 34.12 -54.12 67.70
C ILE A 3 34.49 -53.59 66.34
N HIS A 4 34.19 -54.37 65.31
CA HIS A 4 34.29 -53.94 63.93
C HIS A 4 33.11 -53.07 63.55
N THR A 5 33.38 -51.76 63.34
CA THR A 5 32.42 -50.83 62.82
C THR A 5 32.57 -50.83 61.29
N ARG A 6 31.56 -51.37 60.59
CA ARG A 6 31.49 -51.33 59.10
C ARG A 6 30.96 -49.98 58.66
N LEU A 7 31.80 -49.23 57.93
CA LEU A 7 31.44 -48.03 57.19
C LEU A 7 30.84 -48.42 55.87
N SER A 8 29.59 -48.01 55.63
CA SER A 8 28.86 -48.16 54.38
C SER A 8 29.28 -47.05 53.41
N PRO A 9 29.58 -47.33 52.11
CA PRO A 9 29.88 -46.29 51.17
C PRO A 9 28.58 -45.58 50.70
N ARG A 10 28.54 -44.26 50.89
CA ARG A 10 27.50 -43.41 50.32
C ARG A 10 27.70 -43.28 48.81
N ALA A 11 26.74 -43.81 48.05
CA ALA A 11 26.67 -43.59 46.64
C ALA A 11 26.33 -42.11 46.35
N HIS A 12 27.25 -41.43 45.67
CA HIS A 12 26.98 -40.07 45.16
C HIS A 12 26.17 -40.18 43.88
N GLN A 13 24.92 -39.80 43.98
CA GLN A 13 23.99 -39.74 42.85
C GLN A 13 24.24 -38.43 42.11
N CYS A 14 24.96 -38.51 40.97
CA CYS A 14 25.11 -37.39 40.07
C CYS A 14 23.82 -37.11 39.37
N ILE A 15 23.16 -36.03 39.76
CA ILE A 15 21.98 -35.51 39.06
C ILE A 15 22.47 -34.77 37.80
N PHE A 16 22.32 -35.39 36.63
CA PHE A 16 22.51 -34.71 35.36
C PHE A 16 21.31 -33.78 35.09
N LEU A 17 21.49 -32.48 35.28
CA LEU A 17 20.55 -31.47 34.82
C LEU A 17 20.64 -31.42 33.30
N SER A 18 19.70 -32.05 32.61
CA SER A 18 19.51 -31.89 31.16
C SER A 18 18.92 -30.49 30.92
N ALA A 19 19.76 -29.55 30.50
CA ALA A 19 19.30 -28.26 29.99
C ALA A 19 18.59 -28.49 28.63
N ALA A 20 17.27 -28.40 28.64
CA ALA A 20 16.49 -28.40 27.41
C ALA A 20 16.77 -27.09 26.66
N LEU A 21 17.47 -27.20 25.52
CA LEU A 21 17.61 -26.10 24.56
C LEU A 21 16.24 -25.84 23.94
N VAL A 22 15.56 -24.77 24.40
CA VAL A 22 14.36 -24.27 23.74
C VAL A 22 14.82 -23.57 22.46
N PRO A 23 14.41 -24.02 21.26
CA PRO A 23 14.72 -23.30 20.04
C PRO A 23 14.04 -21.94 20.11
N ALA A 24 14.81 -20.86 20.01
CA ALA A 24 14.30 -19.52 19.82
C ALA A 24 13.63 -19.49 18.43
N THR A 25 12.31 -19.59 18.39
CA THR A 25 11.55 -19.29 17.18
C THR A 25 11.72 -17.80 16.93
N ALA A 26 12.52 -17.47 15.91
CA ALA A 26 12.58 -16.11 15.40
C ALA A 26 11.18 -15.75 14.91
N ILE A 27 10.51 -14.85 15.64
CA ILE A 27 9.28 -14.22 15.20
C ILE A 27 9.72 -13.35 14.02
N ALA A 28 9.44 -13.80 12.80
CA ALA A 28 9.62 -12.98 11.61
C ALA A 28 8.73 -11.74 11.81
N ASP A 29 9.34 -10.56 11.82
CA ASP A 29 8.64 -9.30 11.92
C ASP A 29 7.83 -9.11 10.63
N ASP A 30 6.51 -9.33 10.70
CA ASP A 30 5.55 -9.26 9.59
C ASP A 30 5.33 -7.81 9.08
N THR A 31 6.09 -6.84 9.59
CA THR A 31 5.99 -5.43 9.17
C THR A 31 6.54 -5.18 7.77
N THR A 32 7.21 -6.14 7.15
CA THR A 32 7.78 -6.02 5.81
C THR A 32 6.99 -6.74 4.71
N ALA A 33 5.98 -7.52 5.07
CA ALA A 33 5.15 -8.22 4.10
C ALA A 33 4.35 -7.21 3.24
N ARG A 34 4.46 -7.36 1.91
CA ARG A 34 3.64 -6.59 0.98
C ARG A 34 2.18 -7.01 1.17
N PRO A 35 1.20 -6.06 1.16
CA PRO A 35 -0.22 -6.43 1.22
C PRO A 35 -0.55 -7.48 0.16
N GLU A 36 -1.36 -8.46 0.51
CA GLU A 36 -1.67 -9.65 -0.32
C GLU A 36 -2.14 -9.31 -1.75
N ASN A 37 -2.76 -8.13 -1.92
CA ASN A 37 -3.28 -7.66 -3.20
C ASN A 37 -2.50 -6.47 -3.81
N TYR A 38 -1.27 -6.21 -3.35
CA TYR A 38 -0.47 -5.13 -3.93
C TYR A 38 0.32 -5.64 -5.14
N CYS A 39 0.11 -5.03 -6.30
CA CYS A 39 0.88 -5.30 -7.51
C CYS A 39 1.96 -4.23 -7.71
N SER A 40 3.18 -4.67 -7.93
CA SER A 40 4.28 -3.77 -8.27
C SER A 40 4.06 -3.14 -9.65
N TRP A 41 4.57 -1.94 -9.81
CA TRP A 41 4.53 -1.17 -11.04
C TRP A 41 5.89 -0.54 -11.30
N GLU A 42 6.13 -0.15 -12.54
CA GLU A 42 7.37 0.47 -12.99
C GLU A 42 7.04 1.71 -13.82
N VAL A 43 7.86 2.74 -13.68
CA VAL A 43 7.76 3.96 -14.48
C VAL A 43 8.82 3.92 -15.57
N VAL A 44 8.37 4.02 -16.81
CA VAL A 44 9.24 4.17 -18.00
C VAL A 44 8.76 5.40 -18.74
N ASP A 45 9.65 6.31 -19.07
CA ASP A 45 9.36 7.55 -19.82
C ASP A 45 8.14 8.33 -19.28
N TYR A 46 8.08 8.51 -17.96
CA TYR A 46 7.00 9.20 -17.25
C TYR A 46 5.62 8.54 -17.41
N ALA A 47 5.57 7.24 -17.65
CA ALA A 47 4.36 6.46 -17.82
C ALA A 47 4.42 5.13 -17.04
N ILE A 48 3.26 4.56 -16.71
CA ILE A 48 3.10 3.17 -16.25
C ILE A 48 2.29 2.45 -17.32
N GLU A 49 2.98 1.68 -18.16
CA GLU A 49 2.38 1.06 -19.34
C GLU A 49 1.34 -0.01 -19.00
N LYS A 50 1.65 -0.87 -18.03
CA LYS A 50 0.79 -1.99 -17.69
C LYS A 50 -0.27 -1.58 -16.66
N PRO A 51 -1.55 -1.96 -16.89
CA PRO A 51 -2.57 -1.81 -15.86
C PRO A 51 -2.17 -2.53 -14.56
N LEU A 52 -2.52 -1.92 -13.43
CA LEU A 52 -2.25 -2.50 -12.12
C LEU A 52 -2.92 -3.88 -11.99
N CYS A 53 -2.16 -4.88 -11.60
CA CYS A 53 -2.61 -6.27 -11.51
C CYS A 53 -3.24 -6.85 -12.81
N GLY A 54 -2.99 -6.24 -13.97
CA GLY A 54 -3.64 -6.62 -15.23
C GLY A 54 -5.15 -6.34 -15.26
N LEU A 55 -5.65 -5.45 -14.40
CA LEU A 55 -7.08 -5.17 -14.24
C LEU A 55 -7.60 -4.20 -15.31
N SER A 56 -8.87 -4.37 -15.69
CA SER A 56 -9.59 -3.42 -16.54
C SER A 56 -10.44 -2.48 -15.71
N GLY A 57 -10.36 -1.18 -15.98
CA GLY A 57 -11.16 -0.15 -15.33
C GLY A 57 -12.56 0.00 -15.91
N ALA A 58 -13.49 0.54 -15.10
CA ALA A 58 -14.84 0.91 -15.52
C ALA A 58 -15.13 2.39 -15.22
N ALA A 59 -15.33 3.20 -16.27
CA ALA A 59 -15.51 4.64 -16.16
C ALA A 59 -16.63 5.06 -15.20
N GLN A 60 -17.73 4.31 -15.16
CA GLN A 60 -18.87 4.59 -14.25
C GLN A 60 -18.48 4.44 -12.77
N ARG A 61 -17.67 3.44 -12.44
CA ARG A 61 -17.13 3.28 -11.08
C ARG A 61 -16.12 4.38 -10.77
N GLY A 62 -15.23 4.68 -11.73
CA GLY A 62 -14.24 5.76 -11.61
C GLY A 62 -14.88 7.10 -11.32
N LYS A 63 -15.98 7.45 -12.03
CA LYS A 63 -16.74 8.67 -11.78
C LYS A 63 -17.24 8.76 -10.34
N LYS A 64 -17.71 7.67 -9.74
CA LYS A 64 -18.13 7.63 -8.33
C LYS A 64 -16.95 7.84 -7.39
N ILE A 65 -15.81 7.19 -7.66
CA ILE A 65 -14.61 7.27 -6.82
C ILE A 65 -14.05 8.69 -6.78
N VAL A 66 -13.96 9.39 -7.91
CA VAL A 66 -13.42 10.76 -7.95
C VAL A 66 -14.30 11.77 -7.20
N SER A 67 -15.61 11.48 -7.09
CA SER A 67 -16.57 12.34 -6.40
C SER A 67 -16.69 12.02 -4.90
N ASP A 68 -16.27 10.85 -4.47
CA ASP A 68 -16.43 10.39 -3.09
C ASP A 68 -15.32 10.95 -2.20
N SER A 69 -15.71 11.76 -1.20
CA SER A 69 -14.78 12.37 -0.23
C SER A 69 -14.07 11.37 0.67
N HIS A 70 -14.57 10.13 0.79
CA HIS A 70 -13.96 9.06 1.56
C HIS A 70 -13.04 8.14 0.74
N LEU A 71 -13.01 8.34 -0.59
CA LEU A 71 -12.20 7.56 -1.53
C LEU A 71 -11.17 8.46 -2.24
N GLY A 72 -11.41 8.78 -3.51
CA GLY A 72 -10.49 9.57 -4.32
C GLY A 72 -10.44 11.03 -3.93
N ASN A 73 -11.60 11.60 -3.57
CA ASN A 73 -11.77 13.01 -3.19
C ASN A 73 -11.09 14.00 -4.15
N CYS A 74 -11.12 13.70 -5.45
CA CYS A 74 -10.39 14.47 -6.46
C CYS A 74 -10.95 15.90 -6.61
N LEU A 75 -12.27 16.06 -6.38
CA LEU A 75 -12.97 17.33 -6.41
C LEU A 75 -12.49 18.34 -5.36
N ALA A 76 -11.90 17.89 -4.27
CA ALA A 76 -11.32 18.79 -3.27
C ALA A 76 -10.19 19.66 -3.85
N CYS A 77 -9.53 19.19 -4.91
CA CYS A 77 -8.39 19.87 -5.50
C CYS A 77 -8.55 20.18 -6.98
N HIS A 78 -9.37 19.43 -7.72
CA HIS A 78 -9.48 19.50 -9.17
C HIS A 78 -10.89 19.82 -9.65
N GLN A 79 -10.97 20.60 -10.71
CA GLN A 79 -12.21 20.76 -11.45
C GLN A 79 -12.51 19.52 -12.31
N LEU A 80 -13.76 19.04 -12.23
CA LEU A 80 -14.26 17.87 -12.96
C LEU A 80 -15.70 18.12 -13.48
N PRO A 81 -16.11 17.57 -14.64
CA PRO A 81 -17.45 17.77 -15.20
C PRO A 81 -18.50 16.90 -14.51
N ILE A 82 -18.75 17.13 -13.21
CA ILE A 82 -19.72 16.38 -12.44
C ILE A 82 -20.92 17.28 -12.15
N ARG A 83 -22.09 16.92 -12.70
CA ARG A 83 -23.32 17.69 -12.51
C ARG A 83 -23.73 17.74 -11.03
N GLY A 84 -24.20 18.89 -10.58
CA GLY A 84 -24.70 19.09 -9.22
C GLY A 84 -23.62 19.29 -8.16
N ILE A 85 -22.38 19.54 -8.58
CA ILE A 85 -21.29 19.95 -7.70
C ILE A 85 -20.88 21.35 -8.12
N ASP A 86 -21.20 22.34 -7.28
CA ASP A 86 -20.97 23.76 -7.56
C ASP A 86 -19.62 24.28 -7.07
N ALA A 87 -18.85 23.45 -6.35
CA ALA A 87 -17.57 23.84 -5.77
C ALA A 87 -16.50 22.79 -6.11
N ASP A 88 -15.80 23.03 -7.21
CA ASP A 88 -14.59 22.30 -7.58
C ASP A 88 -13.36 22.96 -6.96
N GLY A 89 -12.38 22.13 -6.56
CA GLY A 89 -11.09 22.65 -6.07
C GLY A 89 -10.27 23.28 -7.20
N THR A 90 -9.49 24.28 -6.82
CA THR A 90 -8.57 25.02 -7.72
C THR A 90 -7.11 24.82 -7.38
N ILE A 91 -6.80 23.92 -6.43
CA ILE A 91 -5.42 23.61 -6.00
C ILE A 91 -4.66 22.85 -7.10
N GLY A 92 -5.31 21.88 -7.71
CA GLY A 92 -4.79 21.12 -8.85
C GLY A 92 -5.30 21.67 -10.18
N PRO A 93 -4.67 21.28 -11.30
CA PRO A 93 -5.16 21.67 -12.63
C PRO A 93 -6.52 21.05 -12.92
N SER A 94 -7.32 21.70 -13.77
CA SER A 94 -8.57 21.14 -14.28
C SER A 94 -8.30 19.79 -14.96
N LEU A 95 -9.12 18.79 -14.63
CA LEU A 95 -9.10 17.47 -15.27
C LEU A 95 -9.96 17.40 -16.55
N LEU A 96 -10.68 18.48 -16.88
CA LEU A 96 -11.33 18.62 -18.18
C LEU A 96 -10.27 18.49 -19.28
N GLY A 97 -10.55 17.72 -20.31
CA GLY A 97 -9.62 17.46 -21.40
C GLY A 97 -8.36 16.69 -21.00
N SER A 98 -8.36 15.94 -19.90
CA SER A 98 -7.20 15.15 -19.48
C SER A 98 -6.76 14.15 -20.53
N ALA A 99 -7.70 13.50 -21.22
CA ALA A 99 -7.43 12.54 -22.29
C ALA A 99 -6.87 13.16 -23.57
N SER A 100 -7.03 14.48 -23.74
CA SER A 100 -6.42 15.21 -24.85
C SER A 100 -4.96 15.61 -24.57
N ARG A 101 -4.57 15.66 -23.29
CA ARG A 101 -3.23 16.07 -22.87
C ARG A 101 -2.31 14.90 -22.52
N PHE A 102 -2.86 13.78 -22.10
CA PHE A 102 -2.09 12.66 -21.59
C PHE A 102 -2.65 11.33 -22.09
N SER A 103 -1.76 10.40 -22.41
CA SER A 103 -2.13 9.00 -22.65
C SER A 103 -2.57 8.31 -21.36
N GLU A 104 -3.26 7.18 -21.50
CA GLU A 104 -3.69 6.38 -20.34
C GLU A 104 -2.52 5.98 -19.41
N PRO A 105 -1.35 5.48 -19.90
CA PRO A 105 -0.18 5.23 -19.08
C PRO A 105 0.34 6.47 -18.34
N GLN A 106 0.28 7.64 -18.98
CA GLN A 106 0.67 8.91 -18.37
C GLN A 106 -0.32 9.38 -17.30
N ILE A 107 -1.61 9.12 -17.47
CA ILE A 107 -2.62 9.35 -16.43
C ILE A 107 -2.36 8.38 -15.26
N ARG A 108 -2.08 7.11 -15.55
CA ARG A 108 -1.82 6.08 -14.53
C ARG A 108 -0.70 6.47 -13.59
N VAL A 109 0.45 6.89 -14.07
CA VAL A 109 1.57 7.28 -13.19
C VAL A 109 1.19 8.46 -12.29
N ARG A 110 0.37 9.40 -12.78
CA ARG A 110 -0.09 10.56 -11.99
C ARG A 110 -1.01 10.15 -10.84
N ILE A 111 -1.88 9.17 -11.06
CA ILE A 111 -2.76 8.66 -10.01
C ILE A 111 -2.00 7.75 -9.05
N VAL A 112 -1.15 6.87 -9.57
CA VAL A 112 -0.37 5.93 -8.75
C VAL A 112 0.54 6.68 -7.79
N ASP A 113 1.46 7.50 -8.29
CA ASP A 113 2.27 8.44 -7.52
C ASP A 113 2.88 9.52 -8.41
N THR A 114 2.24 10.68 -8.45
CA THR A 114 2.66 11.82 -9.27
C THR A 114 4.06 12.35 -8.94
N ARG A 115 4.63 12.01 -7.77
CA ARG A 115 6.00 12.42 -7.41
C ARG A 115 7.07 11.75 -8.25
N ASN A 116 6.75 10.71 -9.00
CA ASN A 116 7.63 10.17 -10.04
C ASN A 116 7.80 11.12 -11.23
N ILE A 117 6.92 12.12 -11.35
CA ILE A 117 6.99 13.14 -12.39
C ILE A 117 7.41 14.50 -11.80
N ASN A 118 6.82 14.85 -10.67
CA ASN A 118 7.11 16.08 -9.94
C ASN A 118 7.31 15.75 -8.44
N PRO A 119 8.55 15.66 -7.96
CA PRO A 119 8.86 15.36 -6.56
C PRO A 119 8.24 16.34 -5.56
N MET A 120 7.96 17.57 -5.99
CA MET A 120 7.36 18.63 -5.15
C MET A 120 5.83 18.58 -5.13
N SER A 121 5.21 17.61 -5.78
CA SER A 121 3.75 17.51 -5.83
C SER A 121 3.16 17.22 -4.45
N ILE A 122 2.11 18.01 -4.11
CA ILE A 122 1.29 17.80 -2.92
C ILE A 122 0.15 16.78 -3.17
N MET A 123 -0.10 16.41 -4.43
CA MET A 123 -1.06 15.37 -4.76
C MET A 123 -0.62 14.03 -4.13
N PRO A 124 -1.47 13.37 -3.34
CA PRO A 124 -1.11 12.09 -2.74
C PRO A 124 -0.90 11.01 -3.82
N GLY A 125 0.03 10.08 -3.57
CA GLY A 125 0.11 8.86 -4.36
C GLY A 125 -0.96 7.88 -3.89
N PHE A 126 -1.93 7.56 -4.75
CA PHE A 126 -3.08 6.74 -4.38
C PHE A 126 -2.77 5.25 -4.32
N TYR A 127 -1.67 4.81 -4.97
CA TYR A 127 -1.28 3.39 -5.00
C TYR A 127 0.23 3.21 -4.78
N ARG A 128 0.75 3.80 -3.72
CA ARG A 128 2.14 3.60 -3.29
C ARG A 128 2.29 2.29 -2.53
N ASP A 129 3.49 1.73 -2.57
CA ASP A 129 3.82 0.61 -1.70
C ASP A 129 3.64 1.03 -0.22
N PRO A 130 2.74 0.40 0.52
CA PRO A 130 2.48 0.76 1.91
C PRO A 130 3.70 0.68 2.83
N ARG A 131 4.69 -0.16 2.49
CA ARG A 131 5.94 -0.29 3.23
C ARG A 131 6.83 0.94 3.12
N LEU A 132 6.66 1.73 2.06
CA LEU A 132 7.41 2.95 1.81
C LEU A 132 6.70 4.20 2.35
N ILE A 133 5.54 4.05 3.00
CA ILE A 133 4.78 5.16 3.56
C ILE A 133 5.17 5.33 5.02
N ASN A 134 5.85 6.43 5.32
CA ASN A 134 6.17 6.78 6.69
C ASN A 134 4.96 7.43 7.37
N ARG A 135 4.60 6.96 8.58
CA ARG A 135 3.51 7.48 9.41
C ARG A 135 2.14 7.58 8.71
N PRO A 136 1.62 6.48 8.14
CA PRO A 136 0.29 6.50 7.55
C PRO A 136 -0.76 6.75 8.63
N GLY A 137 -1.85 7.45 8.27
CA GLY A 137 -3.03 7.57 9.13
C GLY A 137 -3.60 6.17 9.47
N LYS A 138 -4.26 6.06 10.64
CA LYS A 138 -4.77 4.76 11.13
C LYS A 138 -5.53 3.93 10.07
N PRO A 139 -6.44 4.49 9.24
CA PRO A 139 -7.18 3.72 8.24
C PRO A 139 -6.32 3.14 7.11
N TYR A 140 -5.12 3.71 6.88
CA TYR A 140 -4.24 3.40 5.74
C TYR A 140 -2.98 2.62 6.14
N ARG A 141 -2.89 2.16 7.38
CA ARG A 141 -1.75 1.35 7.83
C ARG A 141 -1.70 0.04 7.06
N GLY A 142 -0.58 -0.21 6.39
CA GLY A 142 -0.38 -1.40 5.55
C GLY A 142 -1.26 -1.44 4.29
N LYS A 143 -1.87 -0.30 3.89
CA LYS A 143 -2.79 -0.22 2.74
C LYS A 143 -2.44 0.93 1.82
N THR A 144 -2.83 0.80 0.55
CA THR A 144 -2.87 1.91 -0.41
C THR A 144 -4.10 2.78 -0.14
N PHE A 145 -4.11 4.04 -0.62
CA PHE A 145 -5.31 4.89 -0.52
C PHE A 145 -6.47 4.35 -1.35
N LEU A 146 -6.18 3.92 -2.56
CA LEU A 146 -7.12 3.23 -3.45
C LEU A 146 -6.61 1.82 -3.73
N SER A 147 -7.50 0.87 -3.95
CA SER A 147 -7.12 -0.44 -4.48
C SER A 147 -6.67 -0.34 -5.93
N ALA A 148 -5.98 -1.36 -6.45
CA ALA A 148 -5.60 -1.43 -7.87
C ALA A 148 -6.82 -1.27 -8.79
N GLN A 149 -7.94 -1.93 -8.48
CA GLN A 149 -9.17 -1.81 -9.26
C GLN A 149 -9.74 -0.39 -9.23
N GLN A 150 -9.73 0.27 -8.08
CA GLN A 150 -10.21 1.64 -7.96
C GLN A 150 -9.34 2.62 -8.75
N VAL A 151 -8.03 2.42 -8.79
CA VAL A 151 -7.12 3.24 -9.62
C VAL A 151 -7.43 3.06 -11.10
N GLU A 152 -7.56 1.81 -11.58
CA GLU A 152 -7.89 1.57 -12.99
C GLU A 152 -9.28 2.09 -13.35
N ASP A 153 -10.25 2.03 -12.43
CA ASP A 153 -11.57 2.62 -12.63
C ASP A 153 -11.50 4.16 -12.79
N VAL A 154 -10.71 4.84 -11.94
CA VAL A 154 -10.47 6.29 -12.05
C VAL A 154 -9.82 6.63 -13.38
N ILE A 155 -8.81 5.88 -13.80
CA ILE A 155 -8.13 6.09 -15.08
C ILE A 155 -9.13 5.93 -16.23
N ALA A 156 -9.92 4.84 -16.22
CA ALA A 156 -10.96 4.61 -17.22
C ALA A 156 -11.97 5.76 -17.32
N TYR A 157 -12.27 6.45 -16.23
CA TYR A 157 -13.10 7.65 -16.26
C TYR A 157 -12.35 8.84 -16.84
N LEU A 158 -11.11 9.09 -16.40
CA LEU A 158 -10.34 10.27 -16.85
C LEU A 158 -10.03 10.23 -18.34
N VAL A 159 -9.85 9.05 -18.95
CA VAL A 159 -9.66 8.92 -20.41
C VAL A 159 -10.91 9.23 -21.23
N THR A 160 -12.09 9.35 -20.58
CA THR A 160 -13.31 9.83 -21.24
C THR A 160 -13.40 11.35 -21.33
N LEU A 161 -12.57 12.08 -20.58
CA LEU A 161 -12.58 13.55 -20.49
C LEU A 161 -11.71 14.15 -21.60
N LYS A 162 -12.30 14.35 -22.75
CA LYS A 162 -11.68 14.97 -23.94
C LYS A 162 -11.91 16.47 -23.99
#